data_c99a194741f7ae294cbda64c59a923f9
#
_entry.id   c99a194741f7ae294cbda64c59a923f9
#
_cell.length_a   1.000
_cell.length_b   1.000
_cell.length_c   1.000
_cell.angle_alpha   90.00
_cell.angle_beta   90.00
_cell.angle_gamma   90.00
#
_symmetry.space_group_name_H-M   'P 1'
#
loop_
_entity.id
_entity.type
_entity.pdbx_description
1 polymer ?
#
loop_
_entity_poly.entity_id
_entity_poly.type
_entity_poly.pdbx_seq_one_letter_code
_entity_poly.pdbx_strand_id
1 'polypeptide(L)'
;MALNFIRKLALTSLLFFTASATVYAQTFVFTAIPDEDETKLVERFRGVADYLSEELDADVRYIPVKSYAAAVSAFRNNQVQLAWFGGLSGVQARSLVPGSEAIAQGEEDQAFFNYFIAHKSTGLDRADTLTDDLRGKTFTFGSKGSTSGRLIPEYHIRNIFGEAPEEVFERVGFSGNHTRTLRLVESGTYDVGAINYKVWEKELEDGNINTDDVKIIWKTPAYPNYQWSIRGDVDENYGEGFTDRVRKALLALDDPELLESFPRSAFVPASNSDYEPIRSVAKDIGIID
;
A
#
# COMPACT_ATOMS: atom_id res chain seq x y z
N MET A 1 47.72 38.08 75.56
CA MET A 1 46.98 36.84 75.34
C MET A 1 45.88 37.10 74.33
N ALA A 2 46.11 36.80 73.07
CA ALA A 2 45.14 37.00 71.99
C ALA A 2 44.91 35.64 71.29
N LEU A 3 43.72 35.19 71.37
CA LEU A 3 43.30 33.90 70.76
C LEU A 3 42.79 34.17 69.34
N ASN A 4 43.53 33.78 68.32
CA ASN A 4 43.11 33.84 66.93
C ASN A 4 42.16 32.71 66.58
N PHE A 5 40.90 33.06 66.21
CA PHE A 5 39.93 32.16 65.68
C PHE A 5 39.95 32.24 64.13
N ILE A 6 40.55 31.26 63.49
CA ILE A 6 40.50 31.13 62.01
C ILE A 6 39.27 30.36 61.65
N ARG A 7 38.27 31.02 61.06
CA ARG A 7 37.10 30.42 60.42
C ARG A 7 37.50 29.88 59.02
N LYS A 8 37.58 28.58 58.87
CA LYS A 8 37.67 27.93 57.55
C LYS A 8 36.29 27.92 56.91
N LEU A 9 36.12 28.70 55.84
CA LEU A 9 34.97 28.67 54.98
C LEU A 9 35.19 27.52 53.98
N ALA A 10 34.49 26.39 54.14
CA ALA A 10 34.47 25.35 53.15
C ALA A 10 33.47 25.70 52.05
N LEU A 11 33.97 26.08 50.88
CA LEU A 11 33.15 26.24 49.66
C LEU A 11 32.89 24.85 49.07
N THR A 12 31.67 24.33 49.26
CA THR A 12 31.24 23.10 48.63
C THR A 12 30.71 23.45 47.25
N SER A 13 31.52 23.29 46.21
CA SER A 13 31.10 23.39 44.82
C SER A 13 30.26 22.19 44.45
N LEU A 14 28.96 22.37 44.35
CA LEU A 14 28.02 21.35 43.85
C LEU A 14 28.14 21.34 42.32
N LEU A 15 28.92 20.41 41.79
CA LEU A 15 28.93 20.10 40.35
C LEU A 15 27.62 19.43 39.96
N PHE A 16 26.72 20.19 39.35
CA PHE A 16 25.58 19.64 38.62
C PHE A 16 26.12 18.92 37.37
N PHE A 17 26.24 17.60 37.45
CA PHE A 17 26.36 16.75 36.29
C PHE A 17 24.98 16.69 35.59
N THR A 18 24.77 17.52 34.59
CA THR A 18 23.67 17.33 33.65
C THR A 18 23.99 16.10 32.81
N ALA A 19 23.47 14.97 33.20
CA ALA A 19 23.43 13.78 32.34
C ALA A 19 22.56 14.16 31.14
N SER A 20 23.19 14.51 30.03
CA SER A 20 22.50 14.54 28.74
C SER A 20 22.12 13.10 28.41
N ALA A 21 20.88 12.72 28.73
CA ALA A 21 20.30 11.51 28.20
C ALA A 21 20.29 11.69 26.67
N THR A 22 21.13 10.95 25.97
CA THR A 22 20.98 10.77 24.52
C THR A 22 19.65 10.04 24.34
N VAL A 23 18.60 10.80 24.05
CA VAL A 23 17.37 10.24 23.54
C VAL A 23 17.76 9.67 22.17
N TYR A 24 17.91 8.37 22.07
CA TYR A 24 17.96 7.71 20.76
C TYR A 24 16.61 8.02 20.09
N ALA A 25 16.66 8.81 19.04
CA ALA A 25 15.48 9.06 18.24
C ALA A 25 14.94 7.69 17.77
N GLN A 26 13.68 7.43 18.06
CA GLN A 26 13.04 6.18 17.67
C GLN A 26 12.99 6.14 16.14
N THR A 27 13.45 5.03 15.53
CA THR A 27 13.36 4.81 14.09
C THR A 27 11.90 4.83 13.65
N PHE A 28 11.56 5.66 12.68
CA PHE A 28 10.25 5.67 12.04
C PHE A 28 10.23 4.61 10.94
N VAL A 29 9.39 3.60 11.10
CA VAL A 29 9.37 2.45 10.21
C VAL A 29 8.13 2.46 9.35
N PHE A 30 8.30 2.16 8.06
CA PHE A 30 7.17 1.98 7.17
C PHE A 30 7.28 0.70 6.33
N THR A 31 6.15 0.31 5.73
CA THR A 31 6.05 -0.83 4.82
C THR A 31 5.15 -0.50 3.63
N ALA A 32 5.08 -1.44 2.69
CA ALA A 32 4.15 -1.42 1.58
C ALA A 32 3.55 -2.82 1.37
N ILE A 33 2.34 -2.88 0.82
CA ILE A 33 1.79 -4.15 0.34
C ILE A 33 2.66 -4.71 -0.80
N PRO A 34 2.94 -6.02 -0.84
CA PRO A 34 3.75 -6.64 -1.89
C PRO A 34 2.89 -6.91 -3.14
N ASP A 35 2.54 -5.86 -3.86
CA ASP A 35 1.66 -5.89 -5.03
C ASP A 35 2.39 -6.19 -6.35
N GLU A 36 3.71 -6.05 -6.35
CA GLU A 36 4.63 -6.35 -7.44
C GLU A 36 5.79 -7.25 -6.99
N ASP A 37 6.82 -7.38 -7.82
CA ASP A 37 8.03 -8.12 -7.50
C ASP A 37 8.83 -7.44 -6.37
N GLU A 38 9.31 -8.25 -5.42
CA GLU A 38 9.99 -7.79 -4.20
C GLU A 38 11.20 -6.89 -4.51
N THR A 39 11.97 -7.21 -5.56
CA THR A 39 13.16 -6.42 -5.93
C THR A 39 12.79 -4.99 -6.34
N LYS A 40 11.76 -4.85 -7.19
CA LYS A 40 11.24 -3.53 -7.61
C LYS A 40 10.74 -2.73 -6.41
N LEU A 41 10.02 -3.38 -5.49
CA LEU A 41 9.49 -2.72 -4.30
C LEU A 41 10.58 -2.27 -3.32
N VAL A 42 11.61 -3.10 -3.10
CA VAL A 42 12.75 -2.75 -2.22
C VAL A 42 13.52 -1.55 -2.79
N GLU A 43 13.75 -1.50 -4.09
CA GLU A 43 14.42 -0.38 -4.74
C GLU A 43 13.61 0.92 -4.60
N ARG A 44 12.33 0.88 -4.97
CA ARG A 44 11.38 1.99 -4.84
C ARG A 44 11.34 2.55 -3.42
N PHE A 45 11.07 1.70 -2.45
CA PHE A 45 10.85 2.15 -1.09
C PHE A 45 12.13 2.45 -0.30
N ARG A 46 13.30 2.04 -0.79
CA ARG A 46 14.58 2.56 -0.28
C ARG A 46 14.72 4.05 -0.61
N GLY A 47 14.48 4.45 -1.86
CA GLY A 47 14.50 5.87 -2.24
C GLY A 47 13.52 6.71 -1.42
N VAL A 48 12.31 6.19 -1.16
CA VAL A 48 11.34 6.86 -0.29
C VAL A 48 11.82 6.96 1.15
N ALA A 49 12.50 5.93 1.68
CA ALA A 49 13.05 5.97 3.04
C ALA A 49 14.14 7.04 3.16
N ASP A 50 15.03 7.14 2.17
CA ASP A 50 16.09 8.14 2.11
C ASP A 50 15.49 9.55 2.04
N TYR A 51 14.53 9.78 1.14
CA TYR A 51 13.80 11.04 1.02
C TYR A 51 13.11 11.45 2.34
N LEU A 52 12.31 10.54 2.93
CA LEU A 52 11.62 10.83 4.19
C LEU A 52 12.59 11.04 5.35
N SER A 53 13.76 10.39 5.36
CA SER A 53 14.78 10.62 6.39
C SER A 53 15.33 12.06 6.34
N GLU A 54 15.54 12.57 5.13
CA GLU A 54 16.01 13.95 4.92
C GLU A 54 14.92 14.97 5.30
N GLU A 55 13.70 14.80 4.80
CA GLU A 55 12.59 15.74 5.04
C GLU A 55 12.14 15.80 6.50
N LEU A 56 12.24 14.70 7.23
CA LEU A 56 11.79 14.61 8.61
C LEU A 56 12.90 14.83 9.64
N ASP A 57 14.18 14.89 9.21
CA ASP A 57 15.36 14.86 10.09
C ASP A 57 15.25 13.71 11.11
N ALA A 58 14.98 12.49 10.61
CA ALA A 58 14.72 11.29 11.40
C ALA A 58 15.28 10.03 10.74
N ASP A 59 15.60 8.99 11.53
CA ASP A 59 15.93 7.66 10.98
C ASP A 59 14.65 7.01 10.46
N VAL A 60 14.44 6.99 9.15
CA VAL A 60 13.28 6.34 8.49
C VAL A 60 13.71 5.07 7.81
N ARG A 61 12.95 3.99 8.00
CA ARG A 61 13.28 2.67 7.42
C ARG A 61 12.09 2.02 6.75
N TYR A 62 12.33 1.50 5.55
CA TYR A 62 11.42 0.58 4.89
C TYR A 62 11.69 -0.87 5.34
N ILE A 63 10.64 -1.60 5.69
CA ILE A 63 10.71 -3.05 5.90
C ILE A 63 9.77 -3.77 4.92
N PRO A 64 10.28 -4.68 4.09
CA PRO A 64 9.45 -5.49 3.21
C PRO A 64 8.65 -6.53 3.99
N VAL A 65 7.46 -6.86 3.50
CA VAL A 65 6.60 -7.92 4.05
C VAL A 65 6.23 -8.92 2.97
N LYS A 66 5.86 -10.15 3.37
CA LYS A 66 5.62 -11.24 2.42
C LYS A 66 4.17 -11.36 1.93
N SER A 67 3.24 -10.59 2.48
CA SER A 67 1.83 -10.60 2.07
C SER A 67 1.08 -9.34 2.52
N TYR A 68 -0.05 -9.08 1.89
CA TYR A 68 -0.96 -8.00 2.28
C TYR A 68 -1.42 -8.13 3.75
N ALA A 69 -1.74 -9.34 4.18
CA ALA A 69 -2.11 -9.60 5.57
C ALA A 69 -0.95 -9.32 6.54
N ALA A 70 0.29 -9.59 6.13
CA ALA A 70 1.47 -9.25 6.93
C ALA A 70 1.66 -7.74 7.07
N ALA A 71 1.40 -6.94 6.01
CA ALA A 71 1.43 -5.48 6.08
C ALA A 71 0.39 -4.94 7.09
N VAL A 72 -0.85 -5.43 7.00
CA VAL A 72 -1.93 -5.07 7.93
C VAL A 72 -1.57 -5.46 9.36
N SER A 73 -0.99 -6.65 9.58
CA SER A 73 -0.56 -7.13 10.90
C SER A 73 0.58 -6.32 11.47
N ALA A 74 1.58 -5.95 10.66
CA ALA A 74 2.71 -5.11 11.07
C ALA A 74 2.21 -3.73 11.51
N PHE A 75 1.30 -3.13 10.76
CA PHE A 75 0.66 -1.86 11.11
C PHE A 75 -0.13 -1.94 12.42
N ARG A 76 -0.98 -2.96 12.57
CA ARG A 76 -1.74 -3.19 13.80
C ARG A 76 -0.85 -3.36 15.03
N ASN A 77 0.23 -4.11 14.90
CA ASN A 77 1.11 -4.46 16.00
C ASN A 77 2.21 -3.41 16.28
N ASN A 78 2.11 -2.21 15.70
CA ASN A 78 3.08 -1.12 15.84
C ASN A 78 4.52 -1.49 15.42
N GLN A 79 4.66 -2.43 14.50
CA GLN A 79 5.94 -2.77 13.88
C GLN A 79 6.29 -1.78 12.77
N VAL A 80 5.29 -1.11 12.22
CA VAL A 80 5.39 -0.01 11.26
C VAL A 80 4.39 1.09 11.64
N GLN A 81 4.76 2.34 11.43
CA GLN A 81 3.97 3.51 11.75
C GLN A 81 3.27 4.11 10.54
N LEU A 82 3.81 3.86 9.35
CA LEU A 82 3.29 4.32 8.07
C LEU A 82 3.25 3.12 7.10
N ALA A 83 2.29 3.10 6.19
CA ALA A 83 2.22 2.05 5.18
C ALA A 83 1.59 2.52 3.87
N TRP A 84 2.15 2.07 2.75
CA TRP A 84 1.54 2.17 1.43
C TRP A 84 0.59 1.00 1.25
N PHE A 85 -0.70 1.28 1.28
CA PHE A 85 -1.77 0.29 1.18
C PHE A 85 -2.61 0.48 -0.10
N GLY A 86 -3.24 -0.59 -0.58
CA GLY A 86 -4.40 -0.48 -1.45
C GLY A 86 -5.66 -0.16 -0.63
N GLY A 87 -6.75 0.24 -1.31
CA GLY A 87 -8.01 0.65 -0.67
C GLY A 87 -8.51 -0.33 0.39
N LEU A 88 -8.64 -1.63 0.05
CA LEU A 88 -9.13 -2.66 0.98
C LEU A 88 -8.19 -2.87 2.17
N SER A 89 -6.90 -3.11 1.92
CA SER A 89 -5.93 -3.33 3.00
C SER A 89 -5.78 -2.11 3.91
N GLY A 90 -5.86 -0.89 3.36
CA GLY A 90 -5.86 0.34 4.15
C GLY A 90 -7.12 0.51 5.01
N VAL A 91 -8.31 0.22 4.46
CA VAL A 91 -9.56 0.19 5.24
C VAL A 91 -9.46 -0.80 6.39
N GLN A 92 -8.96 -2.02 6.13
CA GLN A 92 -8.76 -3.04 7.17
C GLN A 92 -7.74 -2.58 8.23
N ALA A 93 -6.58 -2.06 7.82
CA ALA A 93 -5.53 -1.62 8.74
C ALA A 93 -6.01 -0.49 9.66
N ARG A 94 -6.64 0.57 9.10
CA ARG A 94 -7.15 1.69 9.86
C ARG A 94 -8.31 1.32 10.79
N SER A 95 -9.12 0.32 10.43
CA SER A 95 -10.19 -0.19 11.31
C SER A 95 -9.65 -0.88 12.56
N LEU A 96 -8.41 -1.40 12.51
CA LEU A 96 -7.77 -2.13 13.62
C LEU A 96 -6.93 -1.23 14.54
N VAL A 97 -6.64 0.01 14.13
CA VAL A 97 -5.82 0.96 14.90
C VAL A 97 -6.57 2.29 15.04
N PRO A 98 -7.11 2.62 16.22
CA PRO A 98 -7.84 3.87 16.44
C PRO A 98 -7.02 5.11 16.07
N GLY A 99 -7.70 6.13 15.54
CA GLY A 99 -7.06 7.39 15.15
C GLY A 99 -6.20 7.33 13.88
N SER A 100 -6.04 6.15 13.25
CA SER A 100 -5.29 6.03 12.01
C SER A 100 -5.96 6.72 10.84
N GLU A 101 -5.15 7.34 9.98
CA GLU A 101 -5.62 8.16 8.86
C GLU A 101 -4.97 7.75 7.53
N ALA A 102 -5.73 7.90 6.44
CA ALA A 102 -5.17 8.03 5.10
C ALA A 102 -4.72 9.48 4.94
N ILE A 103 -3.44 9.72 4.63
CA ILE A 103 -2.86 11.07 4.64
C ILE A 103 -2.43 11.59 3.28
N ALA A 104 -2.13 10.69 2.35
CA ALA A 104 -1.77 11.01 0.97
C ALA A 104 -2.13 9.85 0.03
N GLN A 105 -2.41 10.16 -1.22
CA GLN A 105 -2.68 9.19 -2.29
C GLN A 105 -2.03 9.69 -3.58
N GLY A 106 -1.75 8.80 -4.53
CA GLY A 106 -1.35 9.23 -5.87
C GLY A 106 -2.53 9.96 -6.56
N GLU A 107 -2.23 10.93 -7.41
CA GLU A 107 -3.27 11.66 -8.15
C GLU A 107 -4.16 10.70 -8.94
N GLU A 108 -3.58 9.68 -9.58
CA GLU A 108 -4.29 8.64 -10.34
C GLU A 108 -5.09 7.68 -9.45
N ASP A 109 -4.74 7.59 -8.17
CA ASP A 109 -5.42 6.69 -7.23
C ASP A 109 -6.82 7.14 -6.84
N GLN A 110 -7.18 8.41 -7.10
CA GLN A 110 -8.54 8.94 -6.90
C GLN A 110 -9.55 8.31 -7.88
N ALA A 111 -9.08 7.90 -9.07
CA ALA A 111 -9.90 7.33 -10.14
C ALA A 111 -9.23 6.10 -10.75
N PHE A 112 -8.80 5.19 -9.90
CA PHE A 112 -8.10 3.97 -10.25
C PHE A 112 -9.04 2.95 -10.92
N PHE A 113 -8.49 2.04 -11.71
CA PHE A 113 -9.24 0.94 -12.32
C PHE A 113 -8.36 -0.31 -12.45
N ASN A 114 -8.95 -1.40 -12.82
CA ASN A 114 -8.21 -2.62 -13.18
C ASN A 114 -8.67 -3.19 -14.52
N TYR A 115 -7.80 -3.99 -15.09
CA TYR A 115 -8.10 -4.77 -16.28
C TYR A 115 -8.44 -6.21 -15.91
N PHE A 116 -9.39 -6.77 -16.65
CA PHE A 116 -9.49 -8.21 -16.85
C PHE A 116 -8.66 -8.55 -18.08
N ILE A 117 -7.78 -9.52 -17.92
CA ILE A 117 -6.88 -9.99 -18.98
C ILE A 117 -7.16 -11.45 -19.27
N ALA A 118 -6.99 -11.88 -20.53
CA ALA A 118 -7.21 -13.25 -20.94
C ALA A 118 -6.06 -13.77 -21.80
N HIS A 119 -5.75 -15.06 -21.66
CA HIS A 119 -4.85 -15.76 -22.54
C HIS A 119 -5.47 -15.95 -23.93
N LYS A 120 -4.65 -15.90 -24.97
CA LYS A 120 -5.09 -16.01 -26.39
C LYS A 120 -5.93 -17.25 -26.70
N SER A 121 -5.65 -18.38 -26.02
CA SER A 121 -6.39 -19.65 -26.24
C SER A 121 -7.87 -19.59 -25.89
N THR A 122 -8.29 -18.57 -25.12
CA THR A 122 -9.68 -18.39 -24.73
C THR A 122 -10.58 -17.94 -25.87
N GLY A 123 -9.99 -17.29 -26.89
CA GLY A 123 -10.74 -16.63 -27.96
C GLY A 123 -11.54 -15.39 -27.51
N LEU A 124 -11.42 -14.99 -26.22
CA LEU A 124 -12.12 -13.81 -25.71
C LEU A 124 -11.53 -12.53 -26.30
N ASP A 125 -12.40 -11.58 -26.64
CA ASP A 125 -12.03 -10.26 -27.11
C ASP A 125 -12.52 -9.16 -26.17
N ARG A 126 -12.01 -7.94 -26.39
CA ARG A 126 -12.42 -6.79 -25.59
C ARG A 126 -13.90 -6.49 -25.76
N ALA A 127 -14.60 -6.32 -24.63
CA ALA A 127 -16.02 -6.00 -24.56
C ALA A 127 -16.27 -4.86 -23.55
N ASP A 128 -17.45 -4.25 -23.63
CA ASP A 128 -17.87 -3.18 -22.70
C ASP A 128 -18.32 -3.72 -21.34
N THR A 129 -18.54 -5.03 -21.22
CA THR A 129 -18.87 -5.73 -19.99
C THR A 129 -18.32 -7.15 -20.00
N LEU A 130 -18.31 -7.83 -18.86
CA LEU A 130 -18.04 -9.26 -18.78
C LEU A 130 -19.22 -10.03 -19.40
N THR A 131 -18.91 -11.07 -20.18
CA THR A 131 -19.89 -11.89 -20.92
C THR A 131 -19.94 -13.32 -20.41
N ASP A 132 -20.99 -14.05 -20.75
CA ASP A 132 -21.14 -15.47 -20.40
C ASP A 132 -20.04 -16.37 -20.98
N ASP A 133 -19.26 -15.91 -21.96
CA ASP A 133 -18.10 -16.64 -22.49
C ASP A 133 -16.99 -16.86 -21.45
N LEU A 134 -17.06 -16.16 -20.31
CA LEU A 134 -16.18 -16.36 -19.16
C LEU A 134 -16.53 -17.62 -18.36
N ARG A 135 -17.77 -18.12 -18.47
CA ARG A 135 -18.22 -19.32 -17.75
C ARG A 135 -17.39 -20.54 -18.09
N GLY A 136 -17.03 -21.30 -17.07
CA GLY A 136 -16.21 -22.51 -17.21
C GLY A 136 -14.74 -22.26 -17.55
N LYS A 137 -14.27 -21.00 -17.62
CA LYS A 137 -12.85 -20.67 -17.70
C LYS A 137 -12.19 -20.77 -16.32
N THR A 138 -10.87 -20.84 -16.30
CA THR A 138 -10.10 -20.72 -15.07
C THR A 138 -9.77 -19.23 -14.80
N PHE A 139 -9.89 -18.78 -13.54
CA PHE A 139 -9.70 -17.40 -13.15
C PHE A 139 -8.71 -17.26 -12.01
N THR A 140 -7.77 -16.30 -12.11
CA THR A 140 -6.90 -15.95 -11.00
C THR A 140 -7.12 -14.51 -10.53
N PHE A 141 -7.43 -14.38 -9.25
CA PHE A 141 -7.29 -13.11 -8.53
C PHE A 141 -5.81 -12.80 -8.25
N GLY A 142 -5.53 -11.56 -7.81
CA GLY A 142 -4.24 -11.19 -7.23
C GLY A 142 -4.09 -11.69 -5.78
N SER A 143 -3.79 -10.79 -4.83
CA SER A 143 -3.80 -11.12 -3.41
C SER A 143 -5.22 -11.08 -2.83
N LYS A 144 -5.48 -11.90 -1.80
CA LYS A 144 -6.77 -11.91 -1.07
C LYS A 144 -7.11 -10.54 -0.42
N GLY A 145 -6.10 -9.74 -0.09
CA GLY A 145 -6.26 -8.38 0.47
C GLY A 145 -6.20 -7.26 -0.56
N SER A 146 -6.16 -7.59 -1.87
CA SER A 146 -6.04 -6.59 -2.94
C SER A 146 -7.41 -5.99 -3.30
N THR A 147 -7.44 -4.68 -3.52
CA THR A 147 -8.60 -3.97 -4.06
C THR A 147 -8.77 -4.29 -5.54
N SER A 148 -7.76 -3.96 -6.35
CA SER A 148 -7.78 -4.15 -7.81
C SER A 148 -7.61 -5.60 -8.25
N GLY A 149 -6.91 -6.41 -7.45
CA GLY A 149 -6.69 -7.83 -7.78
C GLY A 149 -7.75 -8.76 -7.20
N ARG A 150 -8.64 -8.30 -6.31
CA ARG A 150 -9.68 -9.13 -5.72
C ARG A 150 -11.00 -8.42 -5.48
N LEU A 151 -11.06 -7.42 -4.60
CA LEU A 151 -12.33 -6.84 -4.13
C LEU A 151 -13.22 -6.37 -5.30
N ILE A 152 -12.70 -5.49 -6.12
CA ILE A 152 -13.43 -4.89 -7.24
C ILE A 152 -13.75 -5.92 -8.34
N PRO A 153 -12.80 -6.77 -8.78
CA PRO A 153 -13.13 -7.86 -9.69
C PRO A 153 -14.22 -8.78 -9.18
N GLU A 154 -14.16 -9.24 -7.94
CA GLU A 154 -15.17 -10.12 -7.35
C GLU A 154 -16.53 -9.44 -7.26
N TYR A 155 -16.59 -8.16 -6.84
CA TYR A 155 -17.82 -7.39 -6.83
C TYR A 155 -18.48 -7.32 -8.20
N HIS A 156 -17.73 -7.06 -9.27
CA HIS A 156 -18.27 -7.01 -10.62
C HIS A 156 -18.70 -8.38 -11.15
N ILE A 157 -17.94 -9.43 -10.86
CA ILE A 157 -18.35 -10.80 -11.20
C ILE A 157 -19.70 -11.11 -10.57
N ARG A 158 -19.84 -10.88 -9.25
CA ARG A 158 -21.10 -11.13 -8.52
C ARG A 158 -22.26 -10.30 -9.05
N ASN A 159 -22.03 -9.02 -9.37
CA ASN A 159 -23.10 -8.16 -9.86
C ASN A 159 -23.54 -8.48 -11.29
N ILE A 160 -22.62 -8.89 -12.15
CA ILE A 160 -22.93 -9.15 -13.57
C ILE A 160 -23.53 -10.55 -13.74
N PHE A 161 -22.99 -11.54 -13.05
CA PHE A 161 -23.45 -12.94 -13.19
C PHE A 161 -24.51 -13.34 -12.14
N GLY A 162 -24.67 -12.58 -11.06
CA GLY A 162 -25.55 -12.93 -9.94
C GLY A 162 -25.05 -14.10 -9.09
N GLU A 163 -23.81 -14.54 -9.28
CA GLU A 163 -23.21 -15.76 -8.74
C GLU A 163 -21.82 -15.46 -8.16
N ALA A 164 -21.37 -16.33 -7.24
CA ALA A 164 -20.00 -16.25 -6.73
C ALA A 164 -18.97 -16.65 -7.84
N PRO A 165 -17.72 -16.14 -7.77
CA PRO A 165 -16.69 -16.51 -8.76
C PRO A 165 -16.52 -18.03 -8.92
N GLU A 166 -16.62 -18.78 -7.84
CA GLU A 166 -16.51 -20.26 -7.82
C GLU A 166 -17.64 -20.97 -8.54
N GLU A 167 -18.76 -20.29 -8.81
CA GLU A 167 -19.91 -20.79 -9.56
C GLU A 167 -19.83 -20.41 -11.04
N VAL A 168 -19.16 -19.27 -11.36
CA VAL A 168 -18.95 -18.79 -12.72
C VAL A 168 -17.79 -19.50 -13.39
N PHE A 169 -16.68 -19.67 -12.67
CA PHE A 169 -15.43 -20.22 -13.20
C PHE A 169 -15.23 -21.67 -12.78
N GLU A 170 -14.64 -22.48 -13.67
CA GLU A 170 -14.26 -23.87 -13.37
C GLU A 170 -13.27 -23.95 -12.20
N ARG A 171 -12.34 -23.01 -12.14
CA ARG A 171 -11.32 -22.92 -11.10
C ARG A 171 -11.01 -21.48 -10.78
N VAL A 172 -11.03 -21.14 -9.49
CA VAL A 172 -10.61 -19.83 -8.98
C VAL A 172 -9.33 -19.97 -8.16
N GLY A 173 -8.35 -19.09 -8.40
CA GLY A 173 -7.09 -19.06 -7.67
C GLY A 173 -6.67 -17.66 -7.25
N PHE A 174 -5.55 -17.61 -6.53
CA PHE A 174 -4.93 -16.37 -6.07
C PHE A 174 -3.44 -16.38 -6.39
N SER A 175 -2.99 -15.46 -7.23
CA SER A 175 -1.58 -15.36 -7.64
C SER A 175 -0.67 -14.80 -6.54
N GLY A 176 -1.23 -13.92 -5.68
CA GLY A 176 -0.52 -13.24 -4.61
C GLY A 176 -0.11 -11.79 -4.92
N ASN A 177 0.25 -11.47 -6.17
CA ASN A 177 0.55 -10.11 -6.63
C ASN A 177 0.22 -9.93 -8.11
N HIS A 178 0.31 -8.69 -8.62
CA HIS A 178 -0.11 -8.37 -9.99
C HIS A 178 0.85 -8.87 -11.06
N THR A 179 2.16 -8.78 -10.86
CA THR A 179 3.14 -9.31 -11.81
C THR A 179 2.93 -10.81 -12.01
N ARG A 180 2.70 -11.54 -10.91
CA ARG A 180 2.43 -12.98 -10.98
C ARG A 180 1.08 -13.30 -11.64
N THR A 181 0.03 -12.48 -11.44
CA THR A 181 -1.23 -12.61 -12.18
C THR A 181 -0.97 -12.56 -13.68
N LEU A 182 -0.22 -11.55 -14.14
CA LEU A 182 0.14 -11.40 -15.54
C LEU A 182 0.83 -12.66 -16.09
N ARG A 183 1.88 -13.14 -15.41
CA ARG A 183 2.64 -14.33 -15.87
C ARG A 183 1.80 -15.60 -15.92
N LEU A 184 0.88 -15.78 -14.97
CA LEU A 184 0.00 -16.95 -14.95
C LEU A 184 -1.01 -16.93 -16.09
N VAL A 185 -1.51 -15.76 -16.49
CA VAL A 185 -2.43 -15.65 -17.63
C VAL A 185 -1.65 -15.70 -18.95
N GLU A 186 -0.54 -14.98 -19.07
CA GLU A 186 0.31 -14.99 -20.27
C GLU A 186 0.80 -16.40 -20.63
N SER A 187 1.13 -17.22 -19.62
CA SER A 187 1.55 -18.62 -19.81
C SER A 187 0.39 -19.60 -20.08
N GLY A 188 -0.86 -19.16 -20.00
CA GLY A 188 -2.04 -20.01 -20.10
C GLY A 188 -2.28 -20.95 -18.90
N THR A 189 -1.59 -20.71 -17.78
CA THR A 189 -1.84 -21.45 -16.52
C THR A 189 -3.24 -21.15 -15.96
N TYR A 190 -3.71 -19.94 -16.19
CA TYR A 190 -5.08 -19.48 -16.02
C TYR A 190 -5.56 -18.81 -17.29
N ASP A 191 -6.81 -19.03 -17.62
CA ASP A 191 -7.43 -18.44 -18.80
C ASP A 191 -7.63 -16.94 -18.67
N VAL A 192 -8.03 -16.48 -17.47
CA VAL A 192 -8.39 -15.09 -17.17
C VAL A 192 -7.82 -14.67 -15.83
N GLY A 193 -7.56 -13.37 -15.68
CA GLY A 193 -7.13 -12.79 -14.40
C GLY A 193 -7.48 -11.32 -14.29
N ALA A 194 -7.39 -10.79 -13.07
CA ALA A 194 -7.59 -9.36 -12.80
C ALA A 194 -6.28 -8.69 -12.35
N ILE A 195 -5.90 -7.62 -13.03
CA ILE A 195 -4.64 -6.92 -12.82
C ILE A 195 -4.83 -5.42 -12.62
N ASN A 196 -4.01 -4.82 -11.78
CA ASN A 196 -3.80 -3.39 -11.65
C ASN A 196 -3.33 -2.79 -12.99
N TYR A 197 -3.98 -1.72 -13.46
CA TYR A 197 -3.68 -1.14 -14.76
C TYR A 197 -2.26 -0.54 -14.83
N LYS A 198 -1.76 0.07 -13.76
CA LYS A 198 -0.40 0.65 -13.71
C LYS A 198 0.68 -0.42 -13.86
N VAL A 199 0.48 -1.59 -13.25
CA VAL A 199 1.40 -2.73 -13.43
C VAL A 199 1.34 -3.25 -14.87
N TRP A 200 0.15 -3.36 -15.45
CA TRP A 200 0.00 -3.74 -16.85
C TRP A 200 0.71 -2.76 -17.78
N GLU A 201 0.45 -1.44 -17.62
CA GLU A 201 1.04 -0.40 -18.46
C GLU A 201 2.56 -0.34 -18.33
N LYS A 202 3.10 -0.44 -17.11
CA LYS A 202 4.55 -0.46 -16.88
C LYS A 202 5.22 -1.70 -17.45
N GLU A 203 4.65 -2.89 -17.24
CA GLU A 203 5.19 -4.13 -17.83
C GLU A 203 5.12 -4.12 -19.37
N LEU A 204 4.11 -3.45 -19.95
CA LEU A 204 3.99 -3.26 -21.40
C LEU A 204 5.07 -2.28 -21.92
N GLU A 205 5.26 -1.15 -21.25
CA GLU A 205 6.29 -0.16 -21.56
C GLU A 205 7.70 -0.75 -21.48
N ASP A 206 7.96 -1.55 -20.45
CA ASP A 206 9.24 -2.26 -20.24
C ASP A 206 9.46 -3.41 -21.26
N GLY A 207 8.48 -3.70 -22.13
CA GLY A 207 8.57 -4.79 -23.12
C GLY A 207 8.45 -6.19 -22.50
N ASN A 208 7.91 -6.29 -21.29
CA ASN A 208 7.82 -7.53 -20.52
C ASN A 208 6.51 -8.29 -20.77
N ILE A 209 5.62 -7.82 -21.64
CA ILE A 209 4.35 -8.49 -22.00
C ILE A 209 4.40 -8.95 -23.45
N ASN A 210 4.13 -10.22 -23.69
CA ASN A 210 3.82 -10.71 -25.03
C ASN A 210 2.32 -10.52 -25.32
N THR A 211 1.97 -9.44 -25.99
CA THR A 211 0.58 -9.10 -26.34
C THR A 211 -0.05 -10.08 -27.34
N ASP A 212 0.74 -10.95 -27.97
CA ASP A 212 0.22 -12.06 -28.78
C ASP A 212 -0.32 -13.20 -27.93
N ASP A 213 0.11 -13.31 -26.67
CA ASP A 213 -0.29 -14.36 -25.75
C ASP A 213 -1.37 -13.92 -24.75
N VAL A 214 -1.35 -12.64 -24.34
CA VAL A 214 -2.29 -12.09 -23.36
C VAL A 214 -2.86 -10.75 -23.79
N LYS A 215 -4.15 -10.52 -23.58
CA LYS A 215 -4.82 -9.28 -23.96
C LYS A 215 -5.81 -8.81 -22.90
N ILE A 216 -6.09 -7.50 -22.91
CA ILE A 216 -7.15 -6.89 -22.10
C ILE A 216 -8.50 -7.23 -22.72
N ILE A 217 -9.41 -7.81 -21.91
CA ILE A 217 -10.78 -8.13 -22.34
C ILE A 217 -11.83 -7.18 -21.75
N TRP A 218 -11.54 -6.55 -20.59
CA TRP A 218 -12.45 -5.61 -19.96
C TRP A 218 -11.70 -4.65 -19.02
N LYS A 219 -12.27 -3.45 -18.82
CA LYS A 219 -11.82 -2.42 -17.89
C LYS A 219 -12.94 -2.10 -16.92
N THR A 220 -12.65 -2.13 -15.60
CA THR A 220 -13.65 -1.75 -14.59
C THR A 220 -13.96 -0.24 -14.61
N PRO A 221 -15.11 0.17 -14.08
CA PRO A 221 -15.34 1.54 -13.65
C PRO A 221 -14.26 1.99 -12.66
N ALA A 222 -14.09 3.31 -12.50
CA ALA A 222 -13.11 3.90 -11.61
C ALA A 222 -13.51 3.80 -10.13
N TYR A 223 -12.52 3.69 -9.25
CA TYR A 223 -12.67 3.62 -7.80
C TYR A 223 -11.41 4.17 -7.10
N PRO A 224 -11.47 4.64 -5.83
CA PRO A 224 -10.30 5.05 -5.06
C PRO A 224 -9.47 3.83 -4.66
N ASN A 225 -8.12 3.93 -4.74
CA ASN A 225 -7.28 2.76 -4.44
C ASN A 225 -6.11 3.07 -3.51
N TYR A 226 -4.89 3.23 -4.01
CA TYR A 226 -3.70 3.28 -3.15
C TYR A 226 -3.62 4.55 -2.32
N GLN A 227 -3.08 4.41 -1.10
CA GLN A 227 -2.84 5.53 -0.20
C GLN A 227 -1.76 5.21 0.83
N TRP A 228 -1.16 6.27 1.36
CA TRP A 228 -0.37 6.25 2.57
C TRP A 228 -1.29 6.33 3.79
N SER A 229 -1.23 5.32 4.65
CA SER A 229 -1.93 5.33 5.94
C SER A 229 -0.93 5.42 7.07
N ILE A 230 -1.19 6.32 8.02
CA ILE A 230 -0.39 6.55 9.21
C ILE A 230 -1.16 6.12 10.46
N ARG A 231 -0.45 5.62 11.49
CA ARG A 231 -1.06 5.24 12.77
C ARG A 231 -1.47 6.47 13.57
N GLY A 232 -2.54 6.34 14.36
CA GLY A 232 -3.07 7.43 15.18
C GLY A 232 -2.22 7.79 16.39
N ASP A 233 -1.26 6.94 16.79
CA ASP A 233 -0.39 7.14 17.95
C ASP A 233 1.00 7.68 17.57
N VAL A 234 1.20 8.14 16.34
CA VAL A 234 2.51 8.61 15.85
C VAL A 234 2.97 9.85 16.61
N ASP A 235 2.12 10.84 16.79
CA ASP A 235 2.50 12.09 17.49
C ASP A 235 2.87 11.84 18.97
N GLU A 236 2.28 10.83 19.61
CA GLU A 236 2.62 10.44 20.98
C GLU A 236 4.06 9.88 21.07
N ASN A 237 4.51 9.17 20.04
CA ASN A 237 5.79 8.47 20.02
C ASN A 237 6.93 9.28 19.39
N TYR A 238 6.63 10.15 18.41
CA TYR A 238 7.63 10.89 17.62
C TYR A 238 7.57 12.41 17.83
N GLY A 239 6.65 12.89 18.69
CA GLY A 239 6.45 14.29 19.02
C GLY A 239 5.29 14.94 18.28
N GLU A 240 4.69 15.93 18.92
CA GLU A 240 3.54 16.68 18.42
C GLU A 240 3.78 17.22 17.00
N GLY A 241 2.84 16.98 16.11
CA GLY A 241 2.88 17.42 14.72
C GLY A 241 3.75 16.57 13.79
N PHE A 242 4.28 15.42 14.25
CA PHE A 242 5.06 14.53 13.38
C PHE A 242 4.22 13.97 12.23
N THR A 243 2.98 13.58 12.48
CA THR A 243 2.00 13.16 11.46
C THR A 243 1.85 14.20 10.35
N ASP A 244 1.73 15.49 10.71
CA ASP A 244 1.63 16.57 9.73
C ASP A 244 2.91 16.79 8.95
N ARG A 245 4.09 16.58 9.55
CA ARG A 245 5.37 16.63 8.84
C ARG A 245 5.46 15.49 7.81
N VAL A 246 5.09 14.27 8.17
CA VAL A 246 5.03 13.13 7.24
C VAL A 246 4.08 13.41 6.08
N ARG A 247 2.87 13.93 6.37
CA ARG A 247 1.90 14.31 5.35
C ARG A 247 2.48 15.35 4.39
N LYS A 248 3.11 16.41 4.92
CA LYS A 248 3.70 17.46 4.10
C LYS A 248 4.86 16.96 3.25
N ALA A 249 5.73 16.13 3.80
CA ALA A 249 6.81 15.49 3.04
C ALA A 249 6.28 14.66 1.87
N LEU A 250 5.28 13.81 2.11
CA LEU A 250 4.68 13.01 1.03
C LEU A 250 4.02 13.88 -0.05
N LEU A 251 3.32 14.95 0.33
CA LEU A 251 2.66 15.85 -0.62
C LEU A 251 3.65 16.77 -1.37
N ALA A 252 4.83 16.99 -0.83
CA ALA A 252 5.88 17.79 -1.45
C ALA A 252 6.83 16.96 -2.33
N LEU A 253 6.68 15.63 -2.35
CA LEU A 253 7.53 14.76 -3.16
C LEU A 253 7.31 15.06 -4.64
N ASP A 254 8.33 15.63 -5.28
CA ASP A 254 8.35 16.04 -6.69
C ASP A 254 9.56 15.47 -7.45
N ASP A 255 10.36 14.61 -6.80
CA ASP A 255 11.48 13.91 -7.43
C ASP A 255 10.96 13.00 -8.56
N PRO A 256 11.35 13.25 -9.83
CA PRO A 256 10.84 12.50 -10.96
C PRO A 256 11.19 11.00 -10.92
N GLU A 257 12.38 10.63 -10.42
CA GLU A 257 12.82 9.23 -10.35
C GLU A 257 11.99 8.47 -9.30
N LEU A 258 11.72 9.10 -8.16
CA LEU A 258 10.84 8.51 -7.13
C LEU A 258 9.40 8.40 -7.62
N LEU A 259 8.84 9.43 -8.24
CA LEU A 259 7.48 9.40 -8.77
C LEU A 259 7.32 8.37 -9.88
N GLU A 260 8.30 8.23 -10.80
CA GLU A 260 8.29 7.22 -11.84
C GLU A 260 8.31 5.80 -11.23
N SER A 261 9.04 5.60 -10.14
CA SER A 261 9.09 4.32 -9.45
C SER A 261 7.73 3.88 -8.90
N PHE A 262 6.86 4.84 -8.50
CA PHE A 262 5.47 4.61 -8.07
C PHE A 262 4.48 4.48 -9.22
N PRO A 263 4.83 4.71 -10.43
CA PRO A 263 4.14 5.25 -11.62
C PRO A 263 2.96 6.16 -11.26
N ARG A 264 3.27 7.26 -10.55
CA ARG A 264 2.33 8.34 -10.17
C ARG A 264 2.88 9.70 -10.60
N SER A 265 1.99 10.61 -10.98
CA SER A 265 2.36 11.98 -11.38
C SER A 265 2.68 12.87 -10.17
N ALA A 266 1.95 12.67 -9.08
CA ALA A 266 2.11 13.40 -7.82
C ALA A 266 1.39 12.68 -6.68
N PHE A 267 1.66 13.09 -5.45
CA PHE A 267 0.83 12.76 -4.30
C PHE A 267 -0.09 13.93 -3.95
N VAL A 268 -1.35 13.62 -3.66
CA VAL A 268 -2.40 14.56 -3.27
C VAL A 268 -2.98 14.18 -1.91
N PRO A 269 -3.64 15.11 -1.19
CA PRO A 269 -4.26 14.78 0.10
C PRO A 269 -5.23 13.61 0.01
N ALA A 270 -5.28 12.80 1.06
CA ALA A 270 -6.27 11.75 1.24
C ALA A 270 -6.91 11.85 2.64
N SER A 271 -8.08 11.27 2.75
CA SER A 271 -8.82 11.14 4.00
C SER A 271 -9.46 9.75 4.11
N ASN A 272 -9.88 9.36 5.31
CA ASN A 272 -10.58 8.09 5.51
C ASN A 272 -11.91 8.03 4.73
N SER A 273 -12.59 9.16 4.55
CA SER A 273 -13.87 9.25 3.82
C SER A 273 -13.74 8.92 2.34
N ASP A 274 -12.58 9.13 1.73
CA ASP A 274 -12.35 8.82 0.31
C ASP A 274 -12.47 7.32 0.03
N TYR A 275 -12.26 6.48 1.06
CA TYR A 275 -12.29 5.02 0.97
C TYR A 275 -13.58 4.38 1.48
N GLU A 276 -14.61 5.16 1.82
CA GLU A 276 -15.93 4.62 2.19
C GLU A 276 -16.58 3.80 1.06
N PRO A 277 -16.44 4.15 -0.24
CA PRO A 277 -16.90 3.27 -1.33
C PRO A 277 -16.23 1.88 -1.29
N ILE A 278 -14.94 1.82 -0.96
CA ILE A 278 -14.22 0.54 -0.83
C ILE A 278 -14.73 -0.25 0.39
N ARG A 279 -14.98 0.42 1.51
CA ARG A 279 -15.57 -0.19 2.70
C ARG A 279 -16.95 -0.77 2.40
N SER A 280 -17.80 0.00 1.72
CA SER A 280 -19.14 -0.44 1.35
C SER A 280 -19.10 -1.70 0.47
N VAL A 281 -18.31 -1.68 -0.61
CA VAL A 281 -18.15 -2.85 -1.49
C VAL A 281 -17.62 -4.07 -0.72
N ALA A 282 -16.66 -3.87 0.20
CA ALA A 282 -16.10 -4.96 0.98
C ALA A 282 -17.13 -5.59 1.95
N LYS A 283 -18.05 -4.78 2.50
CA LYS A 283 -19.20 -5.26 3.29
C LYS A 283 -20.22 -5.98 2.42
N ASP A 284 -20.58 -5.40 1.28
CA ASP A 284 -21.60 -5.95 0.36
C ASP A 284 -21.28 -7.39 -0.07
N ILE A 285 -20.00 -7.71 -0.26
CA ILE A 285 -19.57 -9.06 -0.63
C ILE A 285 -19.00 -9.89 0.53
N GLY A 286 -19.12 -9.39 1.78
CA GLY A 286 -18.78 -10.14 3.00
C GLY A 286 -17.28 -10.36 3.23
N ILE A 287 -16.41 -9.45 2.74
CA ILE A 287 -14.96 -9.50 2.99
C ILE A 287 -14.61 -8.87 4.35
N ILE A 288 -15.38 -7.89 4.77
CA ILE A 288 -15.30 -7.26 6.11
C ILE A 288 -16.70 -7.18 6.72
N ASP A 289 -16.75 -7.05 8.06
CA ASP A 289 -17.99 -6.90 8.85
C ASP A 289 -18.61 -5.49 8.74
#